data_b0b0490e56f90fc65da24bd57fc9fdb3
#
_entry.id   b0b0490e56f90fc65da24bd57fc9fdb3
#
_cell.length_a   1.000
_cell.length_b   1.000
_cell.length_c   1.000
_cell.angle_alpha   90.00
_cell.angle_beta   90.00
_cell.angle_gamma   90.00
#
_symmetry.space_group_name_H-M   'P 1'
#
loop_
_entity.id
_entity.type
_entity.pdbx_description
1 polymer ?
#
loop_
_entity_poly.entity_id
_entity_poly.type
_entity_poly.pdbx_seq_one_letter_code
_entity_poly.pdbx_strand_id
1 'polypeptide(L)'
;MTLSGKDDSGGGHRLVRGVWKPESGGVRETAERSSDDGKTWTPWFDLSFRKRSVLAGRDNGSDEDRRAVSALDTQFQAAVKNNDVEGMSRILADDYILVLSSGKTQTKADLLNEAREHKTAYERQEDTDQTVRLWGDTAVVTAKLWAKGTNGEKPFDVTLWFSDTYVKTPAGWKYVFGQAACHLPPAP
;
A
#
# COMPACT_ATOMS: atom_id res chain seq x y z
N MET A 1 -26.82 15.44 15.79
CA MET A 1 -27.50 14.69 14.72
C MET A 1 -27.88 13.34 15.29
N THR A 2 -29.11 12.88 15.06
CA THR A 2 -29.59 11.58 15.53
C THR A 2 -29.97 10.76 14.30
N LEU A 3 -29.52 9.53 14.25
CA LEU A 3 -29.92 8.55 13.24
C LEU A 3 -30.51 7.32 13.94
N SER A 4 -31.54 6.73 13.36
CA SER A 4 -32.10 5.48 13.82
C SER A 4 -32.27 4.52 12.63
N GLY A 5 -32.09 3.25 12.86
CA GLY A 5 -32.17 2.21 11.84
C GLY A 5 -32.51 0.85 12.44
N LYS A 6 -32.63 -0.15 11.56
CA LYS A 6 -32.80 -1.56 11.94
C LYS A 6 -31.46 -2.26 11.70
N ASP A 7 -31.09 -3.13 12.63
CA ASP A 7 -29.94 -4.03 12.50
C ASP A 7 -30.47 -5.46 12.41
N ASP A 8 -30.33 -6.05 11.24
CA ASP A 8 -30.73 -7.43 10.95
C ASP A 8 -29.54 -8.42 10.99
N SER A 9 -28.35 -7.97 11.39
CA SER A 9 -27.12 -8.76 11.43
C SER A 9 -27.03 -9.73 12.61
N GLY A 10 -27.93 -10.68 12.73
CA GLY A 10 -27.86 -11.64 13.84
C GLY A 10 -29.16 -12.40 14.12
N GLY A 11 -30.08 -12.47 13.16
CA GLY A 11 -31.26 -13.32 13.23
C GLY A 11 -32.41 -12.79 14.10
N GLY A 12 -32.40 -11.50 14.47
CA GLY A 12 -33.50 -10.84 15.20
C GLY A 12 -33.56 -9.35 14.82
N HIS A 13 -34.81 -8.84 14.72
CA HIS A 13 -34.98 -7.39 14.50
C HIS A 13 -34.51 -6.61 15.72
N ARG A 14 -33.51 -5.80 15.54
CA ARG A 14 -33.00 -4.86 16.56
C ARG A 14 -33.13 -3.44 16.04
N LEU A 15 -33.65 -2.57 16.89
CA LEU A 15 -33.58 -1.14 16.60
C LEU A 15 -32.28 -0.57 17.15
N VAL A 16 -31.67 0.30 16.40
CA VAL A 16 -30.47 1.05 16.80
C VAL A 16 -30.72 2.54 16.67
N ARG A 17 -30.19 3.32 17.60
CA ARG A 17 -30.16 4.76 17.51
C ARG A 17 -28.79 5.29 17.89
N GLY A 18 -28.26 6.24 17.11
CA GLY A 18 -27.00 6.89 17.36
C GLY A 18 -27.14 8.40 17.45
N VAL A 19 -26.37 9.00 18.33
CA VAL A 19 -26.32 10.45 18.53
C VAL A 19 -24.89 10.93 18.38
N TRP A 20 -24.68 11.91 17.51
CA TRP A 20 -23.40 12.59 17.33
C TRP A 20 -23.46 13.97 17.99
N LYS A 21 -22.55 14.20 18.93
CA LYS A 21 -22.40 15.49 19.64
C LYS A 21 -21.03 16.08 19.36
N PRO A 22 -20.93 17.36 19.00
CA PRO A 22 -19.63 18.03 18.97
C PRO A 22 -18.99 18.01 20.36
N GLU A 23 -17.69 17.78 20.41
CA GLU A 23 -16.86 17.97 21.59
C GLU A 23 -15.55 18.70 21.22
N SER A 24 -14.79 19.13 22.22
CA SER A 24 -13.55 19.87 21.98
C SER A 24 -12.57 19.06 21.10
N GLY A 25 -12.37 19.51 19.87
CA GLY A 25 -11.47 18.89 18.89
C GLY A 25 -12.01 17.65 18.18
N GLY A 26 -13.33 17.35 18.27
CA GLY A 26 -13.88 16.16 17.65
C GLY A 26 -15.40 16.03 17.72
N VAL A 27 -15.84 14.79 17.64
CA VAL A 27 -17.25 14.38 17.71
C VAL A 27 -17.34 13.14 18.59
N ARG A 28 -18.28 13.12 19.51
CA ARG A 28 -18.65 11.93 20.30
C ARG A 28 -19.86 11.28 19.66
N GLU A 29 -19.77 9.99 19.42
CA GLU A 29 -20.85 9.14 18.96
C GLU A 29 -21.25 8.18 20.09
N THR A 30 -22.51 8.24 20.49
CA THR A 30 -23.11 7.25 21.40
C THR A 30 -24.18 6.50 20.68
N ALA A 31 -24.24 5.18 20.85
CA ALA A 31 -25.31 4.38 20.29
C ALA A 31 -25.97 3.50 21.35
N GLU A 32 -27.25 3.26 21.14
CA GLU A 32 -28.07 2.38 21.95
C GLU A 32 -28.83 1.41 21.05
N ARG A 33 -29.16 0.26 21.56
CA ARG A 33 -29.93 -0.77 20.88
C ARG A 33 -31.16 -1.20 21.70
N SER A 34 -32.20 -1.59 20.99
CA SER A 34 -33.44 -2.14 21.58
C SER A 34 -33.77 -3.49 20.93
N SER A 35 -34.14 -4.45 21.70
CA SER A 35 -34.65 -5.78 21.28
C SER A 35 -36.13 -5.96 21.51
N ASP A 36 -36.85 -4.92 21.94
CA ASP A 36 -38.27 -4.94 22.31
C ASP A 36 -39.08 -3.84 21.60
N ASP A 37 -38.73 -3.62 20.32
CA ASP A 37 -39.36 -2.63 19.43
C ASP A 37 -39.31 -1.19 19.99
N GLY A 38 -38.20 -0.85 20.65
CA GLY A 38 -37.95 0.52 21.13
C GLY A 38 -38.56 0.86 22.48
N LYS A 39 -39.09 -0.14 23.23
CA LYS A 39 -39.64 0.09 24.57
C LYS A 39 -38.54 0.32 25.61
N THR A 40 -37.45 -0.46 25.51
CA THR A 40 -36.25 -0.26 26.31
C THR A 40 -35.01 -0.12 25.45
N TRP A 41 -34.04 0.67 25.92
CA TRP A 41 -32.81 0.95 25.23
C TRP A 41 -31.61 0.66 26.12
N THR A 42 -30.65 -0.11 25.61
CA THR A 42 -29.41 -0.42 26.31
C THR A 42 -28.23 0.23 25.57
N PRO A 43 -27.25 0.83 26.29
CA PRO A 43 -26.04 1.33 25.66
C PRO A 43 -25.35 0.24 24.83
N TRP A 44 -24.90 0.61 23.65
CA TRP A 44 -24.16 -0.27 22.75
C TRP A 44 -22.70 0.11 22.66
N PHE A 45 -22.42 1.37 22.30
CA PHE A 45 -21.07 1.90 22.33
C PHE A 45 -21.06 3.40 22.62
N ASP A 46 -19.89 3.88 23.00
CA ASP A 46 -19.59 5.30 23.25
C ASP A 46 -18.18 5.58 22.71
N LEU A 47 -18.08 6.34 21.63
CA LEU A 47 -16.83 6.57 20.88
C LEU A 47 -16.58 8.08 20.76
N SER A 48 -15.36 8.50 21.04
CA SER A 48 -14.87 9.85 20.76
C SER A 48 -13.99 9.84 19.52
N PHE A 49 -14.44 10.49 18.48
CA PHE A 49 -13.66 10.75 17.27
C PHE A 49 -12.98 12.11 17.41
N ARG A 50 -11.70 12.12 17.55
CA ARG A 50 -10.93 13.37 17.50
C ARG A 50 -10.50 13.63 16.07
N LYS A 51 -10.61 14.89 15.64
CA LYS A 51 -9.97 15.30 14.39
C LYS A 51 -8.50 14.92 14.52
N ARG A 52 -8.10 13.86 13.83
CA ARG A 52 -6.68 13.60 13.64
C ARG A 52 -6.13 14.92 13.12
N SER A 53 -5.17 15.53 13.81
CA SER A 53 -4.36 16.52 13.13
C SER A 53 -3.88 15.81 11.90
N VAL A 54 -4.49 16.13 10.78
CA VAL A 54 -3.91 15.78 9.51
C VAL A 54 -2.56 16.45 9.65
N LEU A 55 -1.53 15.64 9.88
CA LEU A 55 -0.24 15.99 9.31
C LEU A 55 -0.67 16.30 7.91
N ALA A 56 -0.91 17.60 7.67
CA ALA A 56 -1.42 18.07 6.41
C ALA A 56 -0.59 17.32 5.41
N GLY A 57 -1.24 16.60 4.46
CA GLY A 57 -0.58 15.68 3.56
C GLY A 57 0.46 16.35 2.69
N ARG A 58 1.27 17.20 3.28
CA ARG A 58 2.49 17.75 2.77
C ARG A 58 3.53 16.67 2.95
N ASP A 59 3.96 16.17 1.85
CA ASP A 59 5.25 15.58 1.71
C ASP A 59 6.25 16.46 2.51
N ASN A 60 6.67 15.97 3.67
CA ASN A 60 7.52 16.68 4.64
C ASN A 60 8.92 16.06 4.73
N GLY A 61 9.24 15.15 3.79
CA GLY A 61 10.55 14.54 3.71
C GLY A 61 11.63 15.50 3.26
N SER A 62 12.86 15.23 3.68
CA SER A 62 14.02 16.00 3.20
C SER A 62 14.29 15.71 1.72
N ASP A 63 14.85 16.67 1.01
CA ASP A 63 15.29 16.45 -0.37
C ASP A 63 16.40 15.38 -0.45
N GLU A 64 17.16 15.19 0.61
CA GLU A 64 18.17 14.14 0.71
C GLU A 64 17.50 12.75 0.76
N ASP A 65 16.50 12.56 1.63
CA ASP A 65 15.74 11.32 1.71
C ASP A 65 15.04 11.01 0.39
N ARG A 66 14.45 12.03 -0.25
CA ARG A 66 13.81 11.89 -1.54
C ARG A 66 14.76 11.37 -2.61
N ARG A 67 15.95 11.97 -2.70
CA ARG A 67 16.99 11.51 -3.62
C ARG A 67 17.50 10.11 -3.27
N ALA A 68 17.67 9.82 -1.98
CA ALA A 68 18.12 8.50 -1.53
C ALA A 68 17.12 7.41 -1.92
N VAL A 69 15.82 7.62 -1.69
CA VAL A 69 14.76 6.66 -2.04
C VAL A 69 14.64 6.51 -3.56
N SER A 70 14.66 7.62 -4.32
CA SER A 70 14.63 7.59 -5.78
C SER A 70 15.80 6.77 -6.35
N ALA A 71 17.01 7.01 -5.85
CA ALA A 71 18.19 6.27 -6.27
C ALA A 71 18.12 4.78 -5.88
N LEU A 72 17.59 4.47 -4.69
CA LEU A 72 17.44 3.10 -4.22
C LEU A 72 16.45 2.31 -5.07
N ASP A 73 15.35 2.95 -5.46
CA ASP A 73 14.35 2.37 -6.36
C ASP A 73 14.95 2.05 -7.73
N THR A 74 15.66 3.01 -8.33
CA THR A 74 16.39 2.79 -9.60
C THR A 74 17.43 1.66 -9.48
N GLN A 75 18.15 1.58 -8.35
CA GLN A 75 19.08 0.48 -8.09
C GLN A 75 18.37 -0.86 -8.00
N PHE A 76 17.17 -0.90 -7.37
CA PHE A 76 16.37 -2.12 -7.30
C PHE A 76 15.92 -2.58 -8.70
N GLN A 77 15.41 -1.70 -9.53
CA GLN A 77 15.04 -2.01 -10.93
C GLN A 77 16.24 -2.55 -11.72
N ALA A 78 17.41 -1.95 -11.54
CA ALA A 78 18.64 -2.44 -12.17
C ALA A 78 19.07 -3.82 -11.65
N ALA A 79 18.94 -4.07 -10.34
CA ALA A 79 19.23 -5.37 -9.74
C ALA A 79 18.29 -6.47 -10.25
N VAL A 80 16.99 -6.17 -10.40
CA VAL A 80 16.00 -7.07 -11.00
C VAL A 80 16.38 -7.40 -12.45
N LYS A 81 16.67 -6.39 -13.26
CA LYS A 81 17.07 -6.57 -14.66
C LYS A 81 18.27 -7.50 -14.82
N ASN A 82 19.23 -7.40 -13.91
CA ASN A 82 20.48 -8.16 -13.97
C ASN A 82 20.44 -9.48 -13.19
N ASN A 83 19.31 -9.84 -12.57
CA ASN A 83 19.20 -10.94 -11.63
C ASN A 83 20.25 -10.88 -10.51
N ASP A 84 20.57 -9.65 -10.03
CA ASP A 84 21.52 -9.40 -8.94
C ASP A 84 20.88 -9.72 -7.60
N VAL A 85 21.01 -10.96 -7.18
CA VAL A 85 20.45 -11.50 -5.92
C VAL A 85 20.94 -10.72 -4.70
N GLU A 86 22.22 -10.35 -4.67
CA GLU A 86 22.81 -9.63 -3.53
C GLU A 86 22.28 -8.19 -3.47
N GLY A 87 22.23 -7.50 -4.60
CA GLY A 87 21.66 -6.16 -4.72
C GLY A 87 20.19 -6.14 -4.27
N MET A 88 19.38 -7.05 -4.79
CA MET A 88 17.98 -7.20 -4.39
C MET A 88 17.86 -7.50 -2.89
N SER A 89 18.64 -8.43 -2.35
CA SER A 89 18.57 -8.84 -0.94
C SER A 89 18.91 -7.69 0.02
N ARG A 90 19.86 -6.81 -0.34
CA ARG A 90 20.21 -5.64 0.47
C ARG A 90 19.09 -4.61 0.53
N ILE A 91 18.34 -4.44 -0.54
CA ILE A 91 17.30 -3.41 -0.67
C ILE A 91 15.99 -3.89 -0.04
N LEU A 92 15.60 -5.13 -0.26
CA LEU A 92 14.36 -5.72 0.25
C LEU A 92 14.40 -5.90 1.77
N ALA A 93 13.31 -5.51 2.43
CA ALA A 93 13.05 -5.88 3.83
C ALA A 93 12.80 -7.38 3.95
N ASP A 94 12.96 -7.94 5.17
CA ASP A 94 12.78 -9.39 5.36
C ASP A 94 11.31 -9.82 5.25
N ASP A 95 10.39 -8.93 5.57
CA ASP A 95 8.93 -9.09 5.48
C ASP A 95 8.32 -8.51 4.19
N TYR A 96 9.16 -8.28 3.18
CA TYR A 96 8.73 -7.72 1.89
C TYR A 96 7.65 -8.55 1.21
N ILE A 97 6.66 -7.84 0.64
CA ILE A 97 5.59 -8.42 -0.19
C ILE A 97 5.44 -7.61 -1.48
N LEU A 98 5.36 -8.31 -2.61
CA LEU A 98 4.95 -7.76 -3.90
C LEU A 98 3.57 -8.29 -4.29
N VAL A 99 2.65 -7.39 -4.65
CA VAL A 99 1.39 -7.74 -5.30
C VAL A 99 1.52 -7.54 -6.80
N LEU A 100 1.48 -8.62 -7.55
CA LEU A 100 1.55 -8.61 -9.01
C LEU A 100 0.25 -8.12 -9.64
N SER A 101 0.30 -7.67 -10.88
CA SER A 101 -0.88 -7.27 -11.67
C SER A 101 -1.92 -8.40 -11.83
N SER A 102 -1.50 -9.65 -11.67
CA SER A 102 -2.37 -10.84 -11.65
C SER A 102 -3.11 -11.06 -10.33
N GLY A 103 -2.83 -10.27 -9.29
CA GLY A 103 -3.32 -10.46 -7.93
C GLY A 103 -2.54 -11.50 -7.11
N LYS A 104 -1.54 -12.16 -7.68
CA LYS A 104 -0.65 -13.06 -6.92
C LYS A 104 0.32 -12.22 -6.09
N THR A 105 0.75 -12.79 -4.97
CA THR A 105 1.78 -12.19 -4.10
C THR A 105 3.09 -12.96 -4.20
N GLN A 106 4.19 -12.24 -4.05
CA GLN A 106 5.54 -12.77 -3.95
C GLN A 106 6.23 -12.20 -2.72
N THR A 107 6.97 -13.04 -2.02
CA THR A 107 7.84 -12.66 -0.90
C THR A 107 9.24 -12.30 -1.39
N LYS A 108 10.07 -11.76 -0.48
CA LYS A 108 11.52 -11.60 -0.73
C LYS A 108 12.15 -12.91 -1.20
N ALA A 109 11.85 -14.03 -0.52
CA ALA A 109 12.41 -15.32 -0.86
C ALA A 109 12.03 -15.76 -2.28
N ASP A 110 10.78 -15.53 -2.70
CA ASP A 110 10.30 -15.87 -4.04
C ASP A 110 11.08 -15.08 -5.11
N LEU A 111 11.20 -13.76 -4.95
CA LEU A 111 11.95 -12.92 -5.88
C LEU A 111 13.43 -13.30 -5.98
N LEU A 112 14.09 -13.55 -4.83
CA LEU A 112 15.49 -13.94 -4.83
C LEU A 112 15.71 -15.32 -5.46
N ASN A 113 14.76 -16.26 -5.32
CA ASN A 113 14.81 -17.56 -5.96
C ASN A 113 14.63 -17.42 -7.48
N GLU A 114 13.65 -16.63 -7.94
CA GLU A 114 13.47 -16.36 -9.38
C GLU A 114 14.72 -15.74 -10.02
N ALA A 115 15.41 -14.84 -9.31
CA ALA A 115 16.65 -14.25 -9.78
C ALA A 115 17.80 -15.27 -9.82
N ARG A 116 17.95 -16.14 -8.79
CA ARG A 116 18.96 -17.22 -8.78
C ARG A 116 18.78 -18.21 -9.92
N GLU A 117 17.54 -18.53 -10.23
CA GLU A 117 17.19 -19.46 -11.32
C GLU A 117 17.27 -18.80 -12.70
N HIS A 118 17.55 -17.50 -12.78
CA HIS A 118 17.48 -16.70 -14.02
C HIS A 118 16.17 -16.94 -14.79
N LYS A 119 15.07 -17.09 -14.04
CA LYS A 119 13.77 -17.48 -14.60
C LYS A 119 13.22 -16.43 -15.55
N THR A 120 13.55 -15.16 -15.30
CA THR A 120 13.19 -14.05 -16.17
C THR A 120 14.45 -13.43 -16.75
N ALA A 121 14.52 -13.33 -18.08
CA ALA A 121 15.55 -12.61 -18.79
C ALA A 121 14.96 -11.30 -19.33
N TYR A 122 15.48 -10.19 -18.83
CA TYR A 122 15.00 -8.86 -19.21
C TYR A 122 15.85 -8.27 -20.35
N GLU A 123 15.22 -7.94 -21.47
CA GLU A 123 15.80 -7.07 -22.50
C GLU A 123 15.68 -5.61 -22.05
N ARG A 124 14.53 -5.25 -21.45
CA ARG A 124 14.22 -3.92 -20.88
C ARG A 124 13.58 -4.03 -19.52
N GLN A 125 13.98 -3.13 -18.65
CA GLN A 125 13.41 -2.83 -17.33
C GLN A 125 13.69 -1.35 -17.09
N GLU A 126 12.78 -0.50 -17.55
CA GLU A 126 12.99 0.96 -17.58
C GLU A 126 11.76 1.65 -16.97
N ASP A 127 11.99 2.55 -16.05
CA ASP A 127 10.93 3.34 -15.43
C ASP A 127 10.98 4.80 -15.93
N THR A 128 9.81 5.40 -16.04
CA THR A 128 9.59 6.80 -16.37
C THR A 128 8.56 7.40 -15.41
N ASP A 129 8.47 8.74 -15.43
CA ASP A 129 7.49 9.47 -14.61
C ASP A 129 7.62 9.18 -13.11
N GLN A 130 8.83 8.88 -12.63
CA GLN A 130 9.08 8.56 -11.23
C GLN A 130 8.73 9.75 -10.33
N THR A 131 7.94 9.48 -9.30
CA THR A 131 7.58 10.44 -8.25
C THR A 131 7.79 9.82 -6.89
N VAL A 132 8.48 10.52 -5.99
CA VAL A 132 8.71 10.11 -4.61
C VAL A 132 7.94 11.03 -3.67
N ARG A 133 7.16 10.43 -2.78
CA ARG A 133 6.45 11.11 -1.68
C ARG A 133 6.91 10.56 -0.35
N LEU A 134 7.09 11.44 0.64
CA LEU A 134 7.56 11.08 1.97
C LEU A 134 6.61 11.54 3.08
N TRP A 135 6.47 10.70 4.10
CA TRP A 135 5.72 10.98 5.33
C TRP A 135 6.50 10.42 6.52
N GLY A 136 7.39 11.26 7.09
CA GLY A 136 8.33 10.82 8.14
C GLY A 136 9.27 9.74 7.61
N ASP A 137 9.26 8.59 8.26
CA ASP A 137 10.08 7.43 7.91
C ASP A 137 9.48 6.52 6.83
N THR A 138 8.44 6.96 6.15
CA THR A 138 7.80 6.22 5.06
C THR A 138 7.90 6.98 3.76
N ALA A 139 8.27 6.31 2.69
CA ALA A 139 8.27 6.84 1.33
C ALA A 139 7.45 5.94 0.40
N VAL A 140 6.80 6.57 -0.58
CA VAL A 140 6.15 5.86 -1.68
C VAL A 140 6.72 6.39 -2.99
N VAL A 141 7.22 5.47 -3.81
CA VAL A 141 7.64 5.71 -5.19
C VAL A 141 6.52 5.24 -6.10
N THR A 142 6.15 6.06 -7.06
CA THR A 142 5.28 5.65 -8.16
C THR A 142 5.98 5.95 -9.47
N ALA A 143 5.96 5.01 -10.41
CA ALA A 143 6.52 5.20 -11.74
C ALA A 143 5.80 4.32 -12.76
N LYS A 144 6.04 4.60 -14.02
CA LYS A 144 5.59 3.78 -15.14
C LYS A 144 6.76 2.90 -15.58
N LEU A 145 6.57 1.59 -15.46
CA LEU A 145 7.56 0.60 -15.86
C LEU A 145 7.25 0.08 -17.26
N TRP A 146 8.25 0.05 -18.13
CA TRP A 146 8.26 -0.73 -19.34
C TRP A 146 9.20 -1.93 -19.17
N ALA A 147 8.62 -3.12 -19.11
CA ALA A 147 9.34 -4.36 -18.97
C ALA A 147 9.17 -5.23 -20.22
N LYS A 148 10.29 -5.68 -20.79
CA LYS A 148 10.33 -6.56 -21.95
C LYS A 148 11.35 -7.67 -21.73
N GLY A 149 11.02 -8.87 -22.18
CA GLY A 149 11.92 -10.01 -22.04
C GLY A 149 11.20 -11.36 -22.21
N THR A 150 11.74 -12.38 -21.54
CA THR A 150 11.13 -13.72 -21.49
C THR A 150 11.06 -14.23 -20.05
N ASN A 151 9.99 -14.94 -19.72
CA ASN A 151 9.86 -15.70 -18.48
C ASN A 151 9.80 -17.19 -18.87
N GLY A 152 10.90 -17.91 -18.68
CA GLY A 152 11.14 -19.16 -19.37
C GLY A 152 11.12 -18.93 -20.88
N GLU A 153 10.27 -19.70 -21.60
CA GLU A 153 10.10 -19.56 -23.06
C GLU A 153 9.02 -18.55 -23.47
N LYS A 154 8.32 -17.93 -22.50
CA LYS A 154 7.20 -17.04 -22.79
C LYS A 154 7.68 -15.60 -22.88
N PRO A 155 7.60 -14.96 -24.07
CA PRO A 155 7.94 -13.55 -24.21
C PRO A 155 6.87 -12.66 -23.52
N PHE A 156 7.33 -11.52 -23.02
CA PHE A 156 6.47 -10.44 -22.55
C PHE A 156 6.99 -9.08 -23.02
N ASP A 157 6.06 -8.16 -23.23
CA ASP A 157 6.33 -6.75 -23.51
C ASP A 157 5.16 -5.96 -22.90
N VAL A 158 5.38 -5.37 -21.74
CA VAL A 158 4.32 -4.79 -20.90
C VAL A 158 4.73 -3.43 -20.38
N THR A 159 3.74 -2.54 -20.30
CA THR A 159 3.85 -1.27 -19.58
C THR A 159 2.79 -1.24 -18.48
N LEU A 160 3.21 -0.83 -17.28
CA LEU A 160 2.31 -0.74 -16.13
C LEU A 160 2.76 0.39 -15.18
N TRP A 161 1.83 0.87 -14.37
CA TRP A 161 2.19 1.66 -13.18
C TRP A 161 2.54 0.73 -12.02
N PHE A 162 3.50 1.15 -11.22
CA PHE A 162 3.76 0.50 -9.93
C PHE A 162 3.76 1.52 -8.79
N SER A 163 3.65 1.02 -7.58
CA SER A 163 3.73 1.77 -6.33
C SER A 163 4.56 0.97 -5.34
N ASP A 164 5.70 1.53 -4.98
CA ASP A 164 6.70 0.90 -4.13
C ASP A 164 6.84 1.68 -2.83
N THR A 165 6.69 0.98 -1.70
CA THR A 165 6.75 1.59 -0.37
C THR A 165 8.06 1.25 0.30
N TYR A 166 8.74 2.27 0.79
CA TYR A 166 10.00 2.20 1.52
C TYR A 166 9.82 2.68 2.95
N VAL A 167 10.54 2.08 3.88
CA VAL A 167 10.57 2.50 5.29
C VAL A 167 12.01 2.76 5.71
N LYS A 168 12.24 3.88 6.41
CA LYS A 168 13.55 4.26 6.95
C LYS A 168 13.81 3.46 8.23
N THR A 169 14.91 2.75 8.25
CA THR A 169 15.38 1.96 9.40
C THR A 169 16.71 2.52 9.90
N PRO A 170 17.23 2.09 11.05
CA PRO A 170 18.59 2.44 11.48
C PRO A 170 19.69 2.04 10.47
N ALA A 171 19.42 1.05 9.62
CA ALA A 171 20.33 0.58 8.57
C ALA A 171 20.10 1.27 7.21
N GLY A 172 19.23 2.30 7.14
CA GLY A 172 18.84 3.00 5.93
C GLY A 172 17.44 2.64 5.42
N TRP A 173 17.09 3.12 4.23
CA TRP A 173 15.82 2.83 3.60
C TRP A 173 15.72 1.38 3.15
N LYS A 174 14.56 0.75 3.37
CA LYS A 174 14.24 -0.62 2.94
C LYS A 174 12.94 -0.66 2.18
N TYR A 175 12.90 -1.43 1.10
CA TYR A 175 11.72 -1.68 0.30
C TYR A 175 10.85 -2.74 0.99
N VAL A 176 9.65 -2.36 1.44
CA VAL A 176 8.79 -3.20 2.27
C VAL A 176 7.57 -3.73 1.53
N PHE A 177 7.06 -2.99 0.56
CA PHE A 177 5.85 -3.39 -0.14
C PHE A 177 5.83 -2.83 -1.56
N GLY A 178 5.55 -3.68 -2.55
CA GLY A 178 5.36 -3.32 -3.93
C GLY A 178 3.98 -3.70 -4.46
N GLN A 179 3.47 -2.90 -5.38
CA GLN A 179 2.23 -3.21 -6.09
C GLN A 179 2.33 -2.82 -7.55
N ALA A 180 2.19 -3.80 -8.43
CA ALA A 180 2.04 -3.60 -9.87
C ALA A 180 0.55 -3.40 -10.21
N ALA A 181 0.23 -2.36 -10.98
CA ALA A 181 -1.11 -2.14 -11.53
C ALA A 181 -1.37 -3.07 -12.71
N CYS A 182 -2.59 -3.04 -13.24
CA CYS A 182 -2.90 -3.70 -14.51
C CYS A 182 -2.05 -3.11 -15.65
N HIS A 183 -1.80 -3.93 -16.68
CA HIS A 183 -1.06 -3.49 -17.85
C HIS A 183 -1.80 -2.31 -18.53
N LEU A 184 -1.04 -1.31 -18.93
CA LEU A 184 -1.58 -0.21 -19.70
C LEU A 184 -1.81 -0.66 -21.16
N PRO A 185 -2.85 -0.14 -21.84
CA PRO A 185 -2.98 -0.37 -23.26
C PRO A 185 -1.76 0.17 -24.01
N PRO A 186 -1.43 -0.40 -25.19
CA PRO A 186 -0.39 0.18 -26.05
C PRO A 186 -0.67 1.66 -26.30
N ALA A 187 0.41 2.46 -26.34
CA ALA A 187 0.27 3.85 -26.76
C ALA A 187 -0.31 3.92 -28.18
N PRO A 188 -1.22 4.85 -28.47
CA PRO A 188 -1.81 5.02 -29.79
C PRO A 188 -0.76 5.39 -30.85
#